data_77edc8f59281ce29c2923fab5944fd93
#
_entry.id   77edc8f59281ce29c2923fab5944fd93
#
_cell.length_a   1.000
_cell.length_b   1.000
_cell.length_c   1.000
_cell.angle_alpha   90.00
_cell.angle_beta   90.00
_cell.angle_gamma   90.00
#
_symmetry.space_group_name_H-M   'P 1'
#
loop_
_entity.id
_entity.type
_entity.pdbx_description
1 polymer ?
#
loop_
_entity_poly.entity_id
_entity_poly.type
_entity_poly.pdbx_seq_one_letter_code
_entity_poly.pdbx_strand_id
1 'polypeptide(L)'
;MWTFTQKAPPLSTPSRCGAVAPVSQPIAGLLKLDFRDSGEFVAHPEVSTMACVAQPAAPLSIGSLTLTSPVVLAPMAGVTNVAFRTLCREQEREKMGSVSGLYVCEMVTARALVERNEKTLHMTTFAPDENPRSLQLYTTDPHWTYEAAKMIVDENLADHIDMNFGCPVPKVTRRGGGSALPYKRKLFGNIVAAAVRAAEGTDIPVTVKFRVGIDDAHKTHLDAGRIAAAEGAAAVALHARTAAQRYSGKANWSEIARLKEHMADSGIPVLGNGDIFAASDAAAMMDQTGCDGVVVGRGCLGRPWLFAELAAQLTGRPLPPQPTLGEVTRIIQRHAELLAAHHGEEHGCRELRKHVSWYLRGFPVGGDMRRDLARVSTLTHLADILAPFSDSPALADDADGARGRQGSPGKVVLPEGWLDDPEDDTVPEGADIMHSGG
;
A
#
# COMPACT_ATOMS: atom_id res chain seq x y z
N MET A 1 -19.21 65.44 -3.09
CA MET A 1 -19.85 66.09 -1.89
C MET A 1 -20.98 65.12 -1.50
N TRP A 2 -20.83 64.46 -0.44
CA TRP A 2 -21.68 63.70 0.49
C TRP A 2 -20.96 62.46 0.98
N THR A 3 -20.34 62.59 2.14
CA THR A 3 -19.75 61.59 2.99
C THR A 3 -20.85 60.92 3.82
N PHE A 4 -20.88 59.59 3.89
CA PHE A 4 -21.58 58.87 4.95
C PHE A 4 -20.62 57.94 5.63
N THR A 5 -20.24 58.33 6.84
CA THR A 5 -19.57 57.49 7.84
C THR A 5 -20.64 56.69 8.58
N GLN A 6 -20.58 55.36 8.54
CA GLN A 6 -21.30 54.52 9.50
C GLN A 6 -20.29 53.82 10.43
N LYS A 7 -20.47 54.09 11.72
CA LYS A 7 -19.77 53.48 12.85
C LYS A 7 -20.19 52.03 13.01
N ALA A 8 -19.21 51.12 13.19
CA ALA A 8 -19.41 49.76 13.62
C ALA A 8 -19.74 49.71 15.13
N PRO A 9 -20.59 48.77 15.58
CA PRO A 9 -20.85 48.53 16.99
C PRO A 9 -19.72 47.73 17.67
N PRO A 10 -19.57 47.77 18.99
CA PRO A 10 -18.47 47.17 19.73
C PRO A 10 -18.59 45.66 19.85
N LEU A 11 -17.44 44.95 19.75
CA LEU A 11 -17.26 43.53 19.97
C LEU A 11 -17.57 43.18 21.42
N SER A 12 -18.46 42.21 21.61
CA SER A 12 -18.71 41.54 22.88
C SER A 12 -17.59 40.54 23.17
N THR A 13 -17.04 40.64 24.37
CA THR A 13 -16.03 39.71 24.94
C THR A 13 -16.57 38.30 25.08
N PRO A 14 -15.80 37.25 24.70
CA PRO A 14 -16.16 35.87 25.02
C PRO A 14 -15.84 35.53 26.47
N SER A 15 -16.79 34.93 27.14
CA SER A 15 -16.70 34.38 28.48
C SER A 15 -15.64 33.30 28.58
N ARG A 16 -14.88 33.33 29.65
CA ARG A 16 -13.88 32.33 30.06
C ARG A 16 -14.52 30.97 30.17
N CYS A 17 -14.06 30.03 29.36
CA CYS A 17 -14.24 28.60 29.61
C CYS A 17 -13.01 28.09 30.38
N GLY A 18 -13.25 27.28 31.40
CA GLY A 18 -12.28 26.93 32.43
C GLY A 18 -11.08 26.15 31.92
N ALA A 19 -9.95 26.50 32.47
CA ALA A 19 -8.70 25.75 32.33
C ALA A 19 -8.82 24.36 32.98
N VAL A 20 -8.64 23.30 32.19
CA VAL A 20 -8.37 21.95 32.70
C VAL A 20 -6.85 21.86 32.87
N ALA A 21 -6.43 21.65 34.12
CA ALA A 21 -5.04 21.48 34.49
C ALA A 21 -4.46 20.16 33.95
N PRO A 22 -3.16 20.12 33.58
CA PRO A 22 -2.52 18.87 33.19
C PRO A 22 -2.26 18.00 34.42
N VAL A 23 -2.79 16.79 34.45
CA VAL A 23 -2.45 15.77 35.42
C VAL A 23 -1.16 15.09 34.98
N SER A 24 -0.04 15.58 35.48
CA SER A 24 1.24 14.87 35.47
C SER A 24 1.42 14.11 36.78
N GLN A 25 1.29 12.79 36.74
CA GLN A 25 1.89 11.94 37.75
C GLN A 25 2.60 10.76 37.07
N PRO A 26 3.90 10.53 37.37
CA PRO A 26 4.61 9.36 36.91
C PRO A 26 4.26 8.17 37.79
N ILE A 27 3.77 7.07 37.20
CA ILE A 27 3.64 5.80 37.92
C ILE A 27 4.99 5.10 37.84
N ALA A 28 5.81 5.35 38.87
CA ALA A 28 6.95 4.52 39.20
C ALA A 28 6.50 3.49 40.24
N GLY A 29 6.20 2.29 39.80
CA GLY A 29 5.95 1.11 40.66
C GLY A 29 7.10 0.12 40.51
N LEU A 30 8.23 0.35 41.25
CA LEU A 30 9.20 -0.70 41.51
C LEU A 30 8.59 -1.66 42.54
N LEU A 31 8.30 -2.88 42.13
CA LEU A 31 8.03 -3.97 43.03
C LEU A 31 9.35 -4.40 43.71
N LYS A 32 9.54 -4.05 44.99
CA LYS A 32 10.50 -4.70 45.88
C LYS A 32 9.91 -6.05 46.31
N LEU A 33 10.59 -7.11 45.97
CA LEU A 33 10.34 -8.45 46.54
C LEU A 33 10.98 -8.51 47.93
N ASP A 34 10.18 -8.47 48.98
CA ASP A 34 10.59 -8.84 50.34
C ASP A 34 10.29 -10.32 50.56
N PHE A 35 11.33 -11.10 50.73
CA PHE A 35 11.23 -12.48 51.21
C PHE A 35 10.84 -12.48 52.70
N ARG A 36 9.64 -13.03 53.01
CA ARG A 36 9.34 -13.46 54.36
C ARG A 36 9.23 -14.97 54.42
N ASP A 37 9.92 -15.51 55.35
CA ASP A 37 10.03 -16.93 55.71
C ASP A 37 8.71 -17.41 56.35
N SER A 38 7.73 -17.81 55.54
CA SER A 38 6.60 -18.64 55.97
C SER A 38 5.90 -19.16 54.72
N GLY A 39 6.00 -20.44 54.48
CA GLY A 39 5.61 -21.11 53.23
C GLY A 39 4.09 -21.20 52.95
N GLU A 40 3.44 -20.09 52.77
CA GLU A 40 2.08 -20.02 52.23
C GLU A 40 2.05 -19.26 50.90
N PHE A 41 1.59 -19.94 49.83
CA PHE A 41 1.32 -19.33 48.55
C PHE A 41 0.01 -18.54 48.63
N VAL A 42 0.06 -17.22 48.68
CA VAL A 42 -1.09 -16.37 48.44
C VAL A 42 -1.17 -16.10 46.97
N ALA A 43 -2.19 -16.65 46.29
CA ALA A 43 -2.50 -16.33 44.90
C ALA A 43 -2.90 -14.84 44.82
N HIS A 44 -2.07 -14.04 44.16
CA HIS A 44 -2.48 -12.70 43.77
C HIS A 44 -3.50 -12.77 42.62
N PRO A 45 -4.54 -11.93 42.64
CA PRO A 45 -5.50 -11.89 41.48
C PRO A 45 -4.71 -11.50 40.22
N GLU A 46 -4.87 -12.29 39.20
CA GLU A 46 -4.39 -11.96 37.84
C GLU A 46 -4.86 -10.55 37.50
N VAL A 47 -3.88 -9.65 37.32
CA VAL A 47 -4.15 -8.36 36.68
C VAL A 47 -4.53 -8.68 35.25
N SER A 48 -5.83 -8.80 35.01
CA SER A 48 -6.37 -8.86 33.66
C SER A 48 -5.89 -7.59 32.93
N THR A 49 -4.87 -7.73 32.10
CA THR A 49 -4.53 -6.70 31.12
C THR A 49 -5.72 -6.58 30.19
N MET A 50 -6.66 -5.68 30.51
CA MET A 50 -7.63 -5.24 29.54
C MET A 50 -6.85 -4.70 28.35
N ALA A 51 -6.73 -5.52 27.31
CA ALA A 51 -6.28 -5.06 26.01
C ALA A 51 -7.17 -3.87 25.65
N CYS A 52 -6.58 -2.70 25.52
CA CYS A 52 -7.27 -1.51 25.03
C CYS A 52 -7.76 -1.89 23.62
N VAL A 53 -9.04 -2.22 23.48
CA VAL A 53 -9.65 -2.50 22.19
C VAL A 53 -9.64 -1.17 21.45
N ALA A 54 -8.71 -1.01 20.51
CA ALA A 54 -8.68 0.16 19.65
C ALA A 54 -10.07 0.33 19.02
N GLN A 55 -10.58 1.55 18.97
CA GLN A 55 -11.87 1.80 18.31
C GLN A 55 -11.77 1.40 16.84
N PRO A 56 -12.81 0.77 16.27
CA PRO A 56 -12.82 0.43 14.86
C PRO A 56 -12.56 1.66 14.00
N ALA A 57 -11.70 1.52 13.01
CA ALA A 57 -11.48 2.58 12.04
C ALA A 57 -12.76 2.84 11.24
N ALA A 58 -12.99 4.10 10.89
CA ALA A 58 -14.09 4.46 10.01
C ALA A 58 -13.88 3.88 8.59
N PRO A 59 -14.96 3.60 7.84
CA PRO A 59 -14.85 3.28 6.42
C PRO A 59 -14.09 4.37 5.66
N LEU A 60 -13.25 3.98 4.70
CA LEU A 60 -12.47 4.91 3.89
C LEU A 60 -13.21 5.26 2.62
N SER A 61 -13.47 6.55 2.40
CA SER A 61 -14.03 7.05 1.15
C SER A 61 -12.92 7.60 0.25
N ILE A 62 -12.87 7.12 -0.99
CA ILE A 62 -11.96 7.58 -2.04
C ILE A 62 -12.83 7.99 -3.24
N GLY A 63 -13.17 9.27 -3.33
CA GLY A 63 -14.17 9.74 -4.29
C GLY A 63 -15.50 8.99 -4.12
N SER A 64 -15.96 8.33 -5.18
CA SER A 64 -17.17 7.51 -5.20
C SER A 64 -17.04 6.15 -4.48
N LEU A 65 -15.80 5.68 -4.27
CA LEU A 65 -15.55 4.36 -3.64
C LEU A 65 -15.62 4.46 -2.13
N THR A 66 -16.26 3.46 -1.51
CA THR A 66 -16.26 3.29 -0.05
C THR A 66 -15.70 1.92 0.30
N LEU A 67 -14.59 1.90 1.02
CA LEU A 67 -13.96 0.70 1.54
C LEU A 67 -14.38 0.52 2.99
N THR A 68 -14.99 -0.62 3.32
CA THR A 68 -15.41 -0.91 4.69
C THR A 68 -14.24 -1.23 5.63
N SER A 69 -13.08 -1.58 5.06
CA SER A 69 -11.80 -1.63 5.76
C SER A 69 -10.82 -0.66 5.06
N PRO A 70 -10.13 0.25 5.79
CA PRO A 70 -9.23 1.24 5.20
C PRO A 70 -7.88 0.63 4.78
N VAL A 71 -7.92 -0.48 4.04
CA VAL A 71 -6.75 -1.26 3.62
C VAL A 71 -6.66 -1.32 2.11
N VAL A 72 -5.47 -1.03 1.57
CA VAL A 72 -5.18 -1.09 0.14
C VAL A 72 -3.99 -2.01 -0.12
N LEU A 73 -4.10 -2.96 -1.04
CA LEU A 73 -2.96 -3.71 -1.56
C LEU A 73 -2.11 -2.78 -2.44
N ALA A 74 -0.85 -2.58 -2.06
CA ALA A 74 0.09 -1.80 -2.86
C ALA A 74 0.38 -2.47 -4.21
N PRO A 75 0.41 -1.72 -5.31
CA PRO A 75 0.86 -2.24 -6.60
C PRO A 75 2.33 -2.66 -6.53
N MET A 76 2.62 -3.89 -6.94
CA MET A 76 3.96 -4.48 -6.93
C MET A 76 4.23 -5.20 -8.25
N ALA A 77 5.16 -4.67 -9.06
CA ALA A 77 5.52 -5.23 -10.35
C ALA A 77 5.93 -6.72 -10.25
N GLY A 78 5.31 -7.54 -11.09
CA GLY A 78 5.49 -8.99 -11.11
C GLY A 78 4.89 -9.73 -9.91
N VAL A 79 4.07 -9.09 -9.08
CA VAL A 79 3.44 -9.71 -7.91
C VAL A 79 1.92 -9.54 -7.93
N THR A 80 1.43 -8.30 -8.07
CA THR A 80 0.00 -8.00 -7.94
C THR A 80 -0.77 -8.15 -9.26
N ASN A 81 -0.44 -9.21 -10.02
CA ASN A 81 -1.26 -9.68 -11.14
C ASN A 81 -2.61 -10.20 -10.65
N VAL A 82 -3.51 -10.52 -11.58
CA VAL A 82 -4.86 -11.01 -11.25
C VAL A 82 -4.83 -12.23 -10.32
N ALA A 83 -3.89 -13.16 -10.52
CA ALA A 83 -3.80 -14.38 -9.70
C ALA A 83 -3.56 -14.07 -8.22
N PHE A 84 -2.60 -13.19 -7.92
CA PHE A 84 -2.28 -12.83 -6.53
C PHE A 84 -3.38 -11.97 -5.89
N ARG A 85 -3.99 -11.03 -6.63
CA ARG A 85 -5.12 -10.24 -6.13
C ARG A 85 -6.32 -11.12 -5.82
N THR A 86 -6.65 -12.06 -6.72
CA THR A 86 -7.72 -13.06 -6.50
C THR A 86 -7.46 -13.87 -5.25
N LEU A 87 -6.24 -14.38 -5.07
CA LEU A 87 -5.87 -15.15 -3.90
C LEU A 87 -6.02 -14.36 -2.60
N CYS A 88 -5.58 -13.10 -2.57
CA CYS A 88 -5.75 -12.23 -1.39
C CYS A 88 -7.24 -12.00 -1.07
N ARG A 89 -8.07 -11.76 -2.09
CA ARG A 89 -9.51 -11.57 -1.94
C ARG A 89 -10.24 -12.86 -1.51
N GLU A 90 -9.83 -14.02 -2.01
CA GLU A 90 -10.32 -15.33 -1.57
C GLU A 90 -10.04 -15.54 -0.08
N GLN A 91 -8.81 -15.26 0.37
CA GLN A 91 -8.42 -15.40 1.77
C GLN A 91 -9.17 -14.40 2.69
N GLU A 92 -9.35 -13.16 2.26
CA GLU A 92 -10.15 -12.20 3.00
C GLU A 92 -11.61 -12.66 3.10
N ARG A 93 -12.22 -13.03 1.97
CA ARG A 93 -13.63 -13.50 1.94
C ARG A 93 -13.85 -14.74 2.80
N GLU A 94 -12.93 -15.70 2.77
CA GLU A 94 -13.01 -16.92 3.59
C GLU A 94 -13.05 -16.64 5.09
N LYS A 95 -12.21 -15.73 5.56
CA LYS A 95 -12.05 -15.43 6.99
C LYS A 95 -13.00 -14.33 7.49
N MET A 96 -13.36 -13.38 6.62
CA MET A 96 -14.16 -12.20 7.00
C MET A 96 -15.60 -12.23 6.49
N GLY A 97 -15.93 -13.15 5.58
CA GLY A 97 -17.25 -13.27 4.93
C GLY A 97 -17.43 -12.32 3.73
N SER A 98 -16.56 -11.34 3.55
CA SER A 98 -16.62 -10.37 2.45
C SER A 98 -15.23 -9.84 2.14
N VAL A 99 -15.09 -9.20 0.97
CA VAL A 99 -13.91 -8.39 0.62
C VAL A 99 -14.21 -6.94 0.97
N SER A 100 -13.32 -6.30 1.69
CA SER A 100 -13.55 -4.98 2.28
C SER A 100 -12.51 -3.92 1.85
N GLY A 101 -11.33 -4.35 1.41
CA GLY A 101 -10.22 -3.50 0.97
C GLY A 101 -10.17 -3.27 -0.55
N LEU A 102 -9.20 -2.47 -1.01
CA LEU A 102 -8.91 -2.20 -2.42
C LEU A 102 -7.65 -2.95 -2.87
N TYR A 103 -7.74 -3.63 -4.01
CA TYR A 103 -6.63 -4.44 -4.54
C TYR A 103 -6.11 -3.85 -5.85
N VAL A 104 -4.97 -3.12 -5.77
CA VAL A 104 -4.41 -2.42 -6.92
C VAL A 104 -3.55 -3.35 -7.77
N CYS A 105 -3.76 -3.36 -9.09
CA CYS A 105 -2.94 -4.14 -10.01
C CYS A 105 -1.51 -3.58 -10.13
N GLU A 106 -0.62 -4.34 -10.73
CA GLU A 106 0.74 -3.89 -11.01
C GLU A 106 0.79 -2.73 -12.01
N MET A 107 1.90 -1.99 -12.00
CA MET A 107 2.12 -0.80 -12.79
C MET A 107 2.03 -1.05 -14.31
N VAL A 108 1.15 -0.34 -14.98
CA VAL A 108 0.91 -0.36 -16.42
C VAL A 108 1.40 0.95 -17.03
N THR A 109 2.18 0.88 -18.11
CA THR A 109 2.65 2.07 -18.81
C THR A 109 1.53 2.65 -19.69
N ALA A 110 1.22 3.94 -19.52
CA ALA A 110 0.11 4.61 -20.20
C ALA A 110 0.22 4.50 -21.73
N ARG A 111 1.37 4.86 -22.33
CA ARG A 111 1.57 4.75 -23.77
C ARG A 111 1.41 3.33 -24.30
N ALA A 112 1.99 2.33 -23.62
CA ALA A 112 1.87 0.94 -24.05
C ALA A 112 0.41 0.41 -23.94
N LEU A 113 -0.39 0.96 -23.03
CA LEU A 113 -1.83 0.67 -22.95
C LEU A 113 -2.57 1.23 -24.17
N VAL A 114 -2.34 2.50 -24.50
CA VAL A 114 -2.94 3.17 -25.66
C VAL A 114 -2.54 2.50 -26.97
N GLU A 115 -1.26 2.14 -27.11
CA GLU A 115 -0.74 1.39 -28.27
C GLU A 115 -1.19 -0.08 -28.30
N ARG A 116 -2.02 -0.51 -27.33
CA ARG A 116 -2.60 -1.87 -27.24
C ARG A 116 -1.53 -2.98 -27.21
N ASN A 117 -0.40 -2.72 -26.55
CA ASN A 117 0.62 -3.74 -26.38
C ASN A 117 0.03 -4.97 -25.67
N GLU A 118 0.15 -6.15 -26.29
CA GLU A 118 -0.47 -7.40 -25.80
C GLU A 118 -0.09 -7.72 -24.35
N LYS A 119 1.20 -7.58 -24.00
CA LYS A 119 1.67 -7.81 -22.63
C LYS A 119 1.04 -6.82 -21.65
N THR A 120 0.93 -5.56 -22.05
CA THR A 120 0.30 -4.52 -21.23
C THR A 120 -1.19 -4.79 -21.03
N LEU A 121 -1.92 -5.14 -22.09
CA LEU A 121 -3.33 -5.54 -21.99
C LEU A 121 -3.52 -6.78 -21.10
N HIS A 122 -2.61 -7.77 -21.20
CA HIS A 122 -2.64 -8.92 -20.31
C HIS A 122 -2.48 -8.55 -18.82
N MET A 123 -1.68 -7.52 -18.52
CA MET A 123 -1.50 -7.02 -17.14
C MET A 123 -2.74 -6.29 -16.59
N THR A 124 -3.63 -5.79 -17.46
CA THR A 124 -4.89 -5.13 -17.05
C THR A 124 -6.04 -6.11 -16.81
N THR A 125 -5.77 -7.41 -16.77
CA THR A 125 -6.78 -8.43 -16.49
C THR A 125 -7.25 -8.36 -15.04
N PHE A 126 -8.57 -8.41 -14.85
CA PHE A 126 -9.25 -8.53 -13.56
C PHE A 126 -10.08 -9.82 -13.52
N ALA A 127 -10.27 -10.36 -12.31
CA ALA A 127 -11.17 -11.49 -12.13
C ALA A 127 -12.63 -11.04 -12.32
N PRO A 128 -13.55 -11.92 -12.80
CA PRO A 128 -14.95 -11.55 -13.04
C PRO A 128 -15.69 -11.01 -11.81
N ASP A 129 -15.26 -11.41 -10.61
CA ASP A 129 -15.82 -10.98 -9.33
C ASP A 129 -14.98 -9.89 -8.64
N GLU A 130 -13.96 -9.34 -9.31
CA GLU A 130 -13.10 -8.29 -8.76
C GLU A 130 -13.79 -6.93 -8.86
N ASN A 131 -14.25 -6.44 -7.72
CA ASN A 131 -14.93 -5.15 -7.59
C ASN A 131 -14.54 -4.48 -6.24
N PRO A 132 -14.03 -3.23 -6.27
CA PRO A 132 -13.70 -2.46 -7.47
C PRO A 132 -12.44 -2.96 -8.17
N ARG A 133 -12.37 -2.79 -9.50
CA ARG A 133 -11.18 -3.03 -10.33
C ARG A 133 -10.28 -1.80 -10.24
N SER A 134 -9.06 -1.97 -9.75
CA SER A 134 -8.13 -0.87 -9.53
C SER A 134 -6.88 -1.02 -10.41
N LEU A 135 -6.68 -0.07 -11.32
CA LEU A 135 -5.59 -0.08 -12.29
C LEU A 135 -4.56 1.00 -11.96
N GLN A 136 -3.27 0.61 -11.86
CA GLN A 136 -2.21 1.59 -11.68
C GLN A 136 -1.54 1.98 -13.00
N LEU A 137 -1.57 3.27 -13.34
CA LEU A 137 -0.88 3.85 -14.49
C LEU A 137 0.51 4.39 -14.09
N TYR A 138 1.48 4.15 -14.96
CA TYR A 138 2.78 4.81 -14.99
C TYR A 138 2.89 5.66 -16.26
N THR A 139 3.36 6.88 -16.10
CA THR A 139 3.52 7.84 -17.19
C THR A 139 4.55 8.92 -16.82
N THR A 140 5.02 9.66 -17.82
CA THR A 140 5.82 10.88 -17.69
C THR A 140 5.30 11.99 -18.59
N ASP A 141 4.18 11.75 -19.29
CA ASP A 141 3.65 12.62 -20.32
C ASP A 141 2.13 12.85 -20.11
N PRO A 142 1.67 14.10 -19.97
CA PRO A 142 0.27 14.43 -19.80
C PRO A 142 -0.62 13.96 -20.96
N HIS A 143 -0.11 13.95 -22.21
CA HIS A 143 -0.86 13.48 -23.37
C HIS A 143 -1.17 12.00 -23.26
N TRP A 144 -0.15 11.15 -23.07
CA TRP A 144 -0.37 9.71 -22.92
C TRP A 144 -1.16 9.37 -21.66
N THR A 145 -1.07 10.21 -20.62
CA THR A 145 -1.88 10.07 -19.42
C THR A 145 -3.36 10.23 -19.73
N TYR A 146 -3.72 11.31 -20.43
CA TYR A 146 -5.10 11.57 -20.82
C TYR A 146 -5.67 10.45 -21.69
N GLU A 147 -4.95 10.06 -22.75
CA GLU A 147 -5.39 9.01 -23.67
C GLU A 147 -5.57 7.66 -22.96
N ALA A 148 -4.64 7.28 -22.05
CA ALA A 148 -4.76 6.04 -21.31
C ALA A 148 -5.91 6.06 -20.30
N ALA A 149 -6.07 7.14 -19.56
CA ALA A 149 -7.18 7.29 -18.62
C ALA A 149 -8.53 7.33 -19.37
N LYS A 150 -8.58 8.01 -20.51
CA LYS A 150 -9.77 8.05 -21.38
C LYS A 150 -10.11 6.66 -21.93
N MET A 151 -9.11 5.88 -22.35
CA MET A 151 -9.31 4.50 -22.79
C MET A 151 -9.86 3.62 -21.64
N ILE A 152 -9.36 3.79 -20.39
CA ILE A 152 -9.86 3.07 -19.21
C ILE A 152 -11.34 3.38 -18.98
N VAL A 153 -11.73 4.64 -19.10
CA VAL A 153 -13.12 5.10 -18.95
C VAL A 153 -14.01 4.55 -20.07
N ASP A 154 -13.64 4.81 -21.33
CA ASP A 154 -14.47 4.51 -22.49
C ASP A 154 -14.67 3.00 -22.70
N GLU A 155 -13.65 2.19 -22.41
CA GLU A 155 -13.71 0.73 -22.55
C GLU A 155 -14.09 0.03 -21.24
N ASN A 156 -14.40 0.79 -20.17
CA ASN A 156 -14.77 0.26 -18.86
C ASN A 156 -13.75 -0.76 -18.34
N LEU A 157 -12.45 -0.41 -18.41
CA LEU A 157 -11.38 -1.33 -18.02
C LEU A 157 -11.19 -1.41 -16.51
N ALA A 158 -11.49 -0.34 -15.78
CA ALA A 158 -11.34 -0.29 -14.32
C ALA A 158 -12.33 0.70 -13.67
N ASP A 159 -12.53 0.55 -12.36
CA ASP A 159 -13.41 1.38 -11.53
C ASP A 159 -12.62 2.40 -10.70
N HIS A 160 -11.29 2.33 -10.76
CA HIS A 160 -10.35 3.21 -10.04
C HIS A 160 -9.03 3.29 -10.80
N ILE A 161 -8.46 4.50 -10.88
CA ILE A 161 -7.15 4.75 -11.48
C ILE A 161 -6.19 5.20 -10.38
N ASP A 162 -5.08 4.50 -10.17
CA ASP A 162 -3.99 4.91 -9.29
C ASP A 162 -2.78 5.37 -10.11
N MET A 163 -2.19 6.51 -9.78
CA MET A 163 -1.05 7.08 -10.51
C MET A 163 0.25 6.78 -9.79
N ASN A 164 1.25 6.21 -10.51
CA ASN A 164 2.54 5.82 -9.95
C ASN A 164 3.58 6.92 -10.02
N PHE A 165 3.88 7.52 -8.87
CA PHE A 165 5.00 8.44 -8.68
C PHE A 165 5.94 7.97 -7.55
N GLY A 166 5.99 6.65 -7.30
CA GLY A 166 6.79 6.08 -6.22
C GLY A 166 7.83 5.04 -6.64
N CYS A 167 7.88 4.63 -7.92
CA CYS A 167 8.84 3.62 -8.38
C CYS A 167 10.29 4.14 -8.32
N PRO A 168 11.20 3.51 -7.53
CA PRO A 168 12.58 3.99 -7.37
C PRO A 168 13.57 3.28 -8.30
N VAL A 169 13.09 2.45 -9.23
CA VAL A 169 13.96 1.63 -10.07
C VAL A 169 14.75 2.50 -11.05
N PRO A 170 16.08 2.32 -11.20
CA PRO A 170 16.92 3.15 -12.09
C PRO A 170 16.43 3.21 -13.54
N LYS A 171 15.80 2.14 -14.05
CA LYS A 171 15.18 2.12 -15.38
C LYS A 171 14.07 3.19 -15.53
N VAL A 172 13.37 3.50 -14.44
CA VAL A 172 12.27 4.48 -14.36
C VAL A 172 12.83 5.87 -14.07
N THR A 173 13.64 6.03 -13.00
CA THR A 173 14.07 7.34 -12.52
C THR A 173 15.06 8.02 -13.46
N ARG A 174 15.92 7.25 -14.19
CA ARG A 174 16.85 7.85 -15.19
C ARG A 174 16.12 8.54 -16.36
N ARG A 175 14.82 8.26 -16.52
CA ARG A 175 13.95 8.89 -17.51
C ARG A 175 13.00 9.93 -16.88
N GLY A 176 13.29 10.38 -15.67
CA GLY A 176 12.49 11.37 -14.97
C GLY A 176 11.17 10.86 -14.38
N GLY A 177 10.87 9.56 -14.49
CA GLY A 177 9.60 9.00 -14.05
C GLY A 177 9.60 8.46 -12.61
N GLY A 178 8.46 7.94 -12.19
CA GLY A 178 8.26 7.36 -10.87
C GLY A 178 8.61 8.34 -9.76
N SER A 179 9.46 7.95 -8.82
CA SER A 179 9.83 8.77 -7.66
C SER A 179 10.68 10.01 -7.97
N ALA A 180 11.16 10.17 -9.21
CA ALA A 180 11.85 11.38 -9.64
C ALA A 180 10.89 12.50 -10.06
N LEU A 181 9.71 12.13 -10.59
CA LEU A 181 8.81 13.06 -11.27
C LEU A 181 8.18 14.12 -10.37
N PRO A 182 7.78 13.86 -9.10
CA PRO A 182 7.20 14.89 -8.24
C PRO A 182 8.14 16.08 -7.92
N TYR A 183 9.41 15.99 -8.27
CA TYR A 183 10.33 17.12 -8.19
C TYR A 183 9.99 18.19 -9.23
N LYS A 184 9.52 17.81 -10.42
CA LYS A 184 9.05 18.70 -11.48
C LYS A 184 7.57 19.03 -11.23
N ARG A 185 7.30 20.04 -10.42
CA ARG A 185 5.98 20.35 -9.85
C ARG A 185 4.91 20.58 -10.92
N LYS A 186 5.21 21.41 -11.94
CA LYS A 186 4.26 21.70 -13.03
C LYS A 186 4.00 20.46 -13.88
N LEU A 187 5.03 19.71 -14.26
CA LEU A 187 4.85 18.49 -15.03
C LEU A 187 4.03 17.46 -14.25
N PHE A 188 4.31 17.32 -12.95
CA PHE A 188 3.54 16.44 -12.07
C PHE A 188 2.06 16.86 -12.01
N GLY A 189 1.78 18.14 -11.81
CA GLY A 189 0.43 18.68 -11.81
C GLY A 189 -0.29 18.46 -13.14
N ASN A 190 0.36 18.76 -14.26
CA ASN A 190 -0.18 18.56 -15.61
C ASN A 190 -0.56 17.09 -15.87
N ILE A 191 0.23 16.13 -15.36
CA ILE A 191 -0.05 14.70 -15.48
C ILE A 191 -1.26 14.30 -14.63
N VAL A 192 -1.32 14.75 -13.36
CA VAL A 192 -2.47 14.45 -12.50
C VAL A 192 -3.75 15.06 -13.07
N ALA A 193 -3.70 16.34 -13.48
CA ALA A 193 -4.83 17.02 -14.13
C ALA A 193 -5.31 16.29 -15.41
N ALA A 194 -4.39 15.73 -16.19
CA ALA A 194 -4.74 14.99 -17.40
C ALA A 194 -5.53 13.71 -17.07
N ALA A 195 -5.12 12.95 -16.04
CA ALA A 195 -5.85 11.76 -15.61
C ALA A 195 -7.23 12.11 -15.04
N VAL A 196 -7.31 13.13 -14.18
CA VAL A 196 -8.57 13.58 -13.56
C VAL A 196 -9.55 14.08 -14.63
N ARG A 197 -9.08 14.93 -15.57
CA ARG A 197 -9.90 15.44 -16.65
C ARG A 197 -10.42 14.31 -17.57
N ALA A 198 -9.65 13.26 -17.81
CA ALA A 198 -10.11 12.12 -18.61
C ALA A 198 -11.21 11.31 -17.91
N ALA A 199 -11.25 11.32 -16.58
CA ALA A 199 -12.28 10.66 -15.77
C ALA A 199 -13.45 11.60 -15.39
N GLU A 200 -13.42 12.87 -15.81
CA GLU A 200 -14.46 13.85 -15.50
C GLU A 200 -15.84 13.40 -15.98
N GLY A 201 -16.86 13.59 -15.14
CA GLY A 201 -18.23 13.17 -15.45
C GLY A 201 -18.49 11.67 -15.25
N THR A 202 -17.53 10.93 -14.67
CA THR A 202 -17.68 9.51 -14.30
C THR A 202 -17.53 9.31 -12.79
N ASP A 203 -17.86 8.11 -12.32
CA ASP A 203 -17.64 7.69 -10.91
C ASP A 203 -16.25 7.08 -10.68
N ILE A 204 -15.29 7.23 -11.61
CA ILE A 204 -13.96 6.64 -11.52
C ILE A 204 -13.01 7.62 -10.82
N PRO A 205 -12.65 7.40 -9.53
CA PRO A 205 -11.72 8.28 -8.84
C PRO A 205 -10.29 8.04 -9.30
N VAL A 206 -9.48 9.11 -9.28
CA VAL A 206 -8.04 9.08 -9.55
C VAL A 206 -7.30 9.29 -8.25
N THR A 207 -6.36 8.40 -7.90
CA THR A 207 -5.48 8.54 -6.74
C THR A 207 -4.02 8.64 -7.14
N VAL A 208 -3.19 9.13 -6.22
CA VAL A 208 -1.78 9.36 -6.49
C VAL A 208 -0.93 8.70 -5.41
N LYS A 209 0.02 7.83 -5.82
CA LYS A 209 0.95 7.19 -4.90
C LYS A 209 2.39 7.62 -5.16
N PHE A 210 3.05 8.16 -4.12
CA PHE A 210 4.41 8.69 -4.20
C PHE A 210 5.29 8.31 -3.00
N ARG A 211 6.55 8.75 -2.99
CA ARG A 211 7.52 8.62 -1.90
C ARG A 211 7.80 9.97 -1.26
N VAL A 212 8.57 9.96 -0.15
CA VAL A 212 9.01 11.18 0.56
C VAL A 212 9.75 12.14 -0.38
N GLY A 213 10.44 11.62 -1.37
CA GLY A 213 11.18 12.38 -2.35
C GLY A 213 12.29 11.53 -2.99
N ILE A 214 13.22 12.18 -3.64
CA ILE A 214 14.38 11.57 -4.29
C ILE A 214 15.37 11.07 -3.23
N ASP A 215 15.77 11.96 -2.33
CA ASP A 215 16.67 11.75 -1.19
C ASP A 215 16.32 12.72 -0.06
N ASP A 216 17.16 12.78 0.99
CA ASP A 216 16.89 13.62 2.16
C ASP A 216 17.01 15.13 1.87
N ALA A 217 17.77 15.51 0.82
CA ALA A 217 17.88 16.90 0.39
C ALA A 217 16.75 17.34 -0.56
N HIS A 218 16.11 16.38 -1.23
CA HIS A 218 15.08 16.64 -2.25
C HIS A 218 13.78 15.92 -1.87
N LYS A 219 13.17 16.34 -0.76
CA LYS A 219 11.86 15.87 -0.31
C LYS A 219 10.77 16.62 -1.09
N THR A 220 9.82 15.87 -1.64
CA THR A 220 8.78 16.40 -2.53
C THR A 220 7.36 16.12 -2.06
N HIS A 221 7.17 15.27 -1.05
CA HIS A 221 5.88 14.71 -0.68
C HIS A 221 4.85 15.74 -0.23
N LEU A 222 5.26 16.84 0.42
CA LEU A 222 4.33 17.87 0.88
C LEU A 222 3.75 18.65 -0.31
N ASP A 223 4.62 19.10 -1.22
CA ASP A 223 4.19 19.79 -2.45
C ASP A 223 3.37 18.82 -3.34
N ALA A 224 3.83 17.59 -3.51
CA ALA A 224 3.14 16.59 -4.30
C ALA A 224 1.73 16.30 -3.78
N GLY A 225 1.55 16.21 -2.46
CA GLY A 225 0.22 16.04 -1.87
C GLY A 225 -0.71 17.18 -2.20
N ARG A 226 -0.26 18.43 -2.01
CA ARG A 226 -1.08 19.62 -2.30
C ARG A 226 -1.37 19.78 -3.79
N ILE A 227 -0.39 19.58 -4.65
CA ILE A 227 -0.60 19.64 -6.11
C ILE A 227 -1.61 18.57 -6.53
N ALA A 228 -1.46 17.32 -6.07
CA ALA A 228 -2.39 16.25 -6.40
C ALA A 228 -3.83 16.58 -5.98
N ALA A 229 -4.02 17.13 -4.77
CA ALA A 229 -5.33 17.57 -4.29
C ALA A 229 -5.90 18.74 -5.12
N ALA A 230 -5.08 19.72 -5.44
CA ALA A 230 -5.47 20.90 -6.25
C ALA A 230 -5.89 20.48 -7.68
N GLU A 231 -5.24 19.46 -8.24
CA GLU A 231 -5.57 18.92 -9.56
C GLU A 231 -6.71 17.87 -9.52
N GLY A 232 -7.36 17.67 -8.37
CA GLY A 232 -8.58 16.87 -8.25
C GLY A 232 -8.36 15.39 -7.95
N ALA A 233 -7.19 14.98 -7.46
CA ALA A 233 -7.00 13.61 -6.99
C ALA A 233 -7.94 13.30 -5.80
N ALA A 234 -8.52 12.10 -5.78
CA ALA A 234 -9.48 11.66 -4.76
C ALA A 234 -8.80 11.15 -3.47
N ALA A 235 -7.52 10.80 -3.51
CA ALA A 235 -6.69 10.42 -2.37
C ALA A 235 -5.21 10.47 -2.74
N VAL A 236 -4.35 10.53 -1.72
CA VAL A 236 -2.91 10.36 -1.87
C VAL A 236 -2.37 9.28 -0.95
N ALA A 237 -1.34 8.54 -1.41
CA ALA A 237 -0.67 7.50 -0.64
C ALA A 237 0.83 7.76 -0.56
N LEU A 238 1.39 7.84 0.66
CA LEU A 238 2.80 8.10 0.88
C LEU A 238 3.55 6.84 1.33
N HIS A 239 4.50 6.38 0.50
CA HIS A 239 5.51 5.45 1.00
C HIS A 239 6.59 6.23 1.76
N ALA A 240 6.67 6.00 3.07
CA ALA A 240 7.50 6.75 4.01
C ALA A 240 9.01 6.46 3.90
N ARG A 241 9.51 6.40 2.68
CA ARG A 241 10.94 6.28 2.29
C ARG A 241 11.23 7.18 1.10
N THR A 242 12.48 7.65 1.00
CA THR A 242 12.97 8.30 -0.23
C THR A 242 13.26 7.26 -1.33
N ALA A 243 13.45 7.72 -2.57
CA ALA A 243 13.91 6.86 -3.66
C ALA A 243 15.29 6.27 -3.39
N ALA A 244 16.21 7.07 -2.83
CA ALA A 244 17.55 6.66 -2.46
C ALA A 244 17.57 5.53 -1.42
N GLN A 245 16.65 5.54 -0.47
CA GLN A 245 16.51 4.47 0.52
C GLN A 245 16.03 3.15 -0.10
N ARG A 246 15.30 3.19 -1.22
CA ARG A 246 14.65 2.02 -1.81
C ARG A 246 13.79 1.27 -0.78
N TYR A 247 14.34 0.17 -0.20
CA TYR A 247 13.71 -0.65 0.84
C TYR A 247 14.59 -0.82 2.08
N SER A 248 15.72 -0.11 2.16
CA SER A 248 16.64 -0.17 3.30
C SER A 248 16.15 0.65 4.49
N GLY A 249 16.70 0.35 5.66
CA GLY A 249 16.35 1.01 6.91
C GLY A 249 14.88 0.85 7.28
N LYS A 250 14.38 1.74 8.12
CA LYS A 250 12.96 1.80 8.51
C LYS A 250 12.23 2.88 7.73
N ALA A 251 10.95 2.67 7.46
CA ALA A 251 10.06 3.71 6.95
C ALA A 251 9.87 4.80 8.01
N ASN A 252 10.01 6.05 7.62
CA ASN A 252 9.83 7.17 8.55
C ASN A 252 8.36 7.60 8.60
N TRP A 253 7.59 7.02 9.49
CA TRP A 253 6.16 7.31 9.63
C TRP A 253 5.87 8.77 10.00
N SER A 254 6.84 9.50 10.59
CA SER A 254 6.64 10.92 10.87
C SER A 254 6.42 11.77 9.60
N GLU A 255 6.91 11.33 8.44
CA GLU A 255 6.64 12.00 7.18
C GLU A 255 5.18 11.79 6.71
N ILE A 256 4.54 10.67 7.11
CA ILE A 256 3.10 10.46 6.87
C ILE A 256 2.30 11.43 7.74
N ALA A 257 2.63 11.54 9.04
CA ALA A 257 1.99 12.49 9.95
C ALA A 257 2.11 13.94 9.44
N ARG A 258 3.32 14.33 9.00
CA ARG A 258 3.56 15.66 8.41
C ARG A 258 2.73 15.91 7.16
N LEU A 259 2.62 14.90 6.28
CA LEU A 259 1.77 15.01 5.10
C LEU A 259 0.30 15.15 5.49
N LYS A 260 -0.17 14.33 6.44
CA LYS A 260 -1.56 14.40 6.93
C LYS A 260 -1.90 15.76 7.51
N GLU A 261 -1.02 16.33 8.34
CA GLU A 261 -1.15 17.68 8.87
C GLU A 261 -1.14 18.73 7.74
N HIS A 262 -0.20 18.62 6.79
CA HIS A 262 -0.05 19.55 5.68
C HIS A 262 -1.25 19.57 4.73
N MET A 263 -2.01 18.48 4.69
CA MET A 263 -3.20 18.32 3.85
C MET A 263 -4.53 18.43 4.61
N ALA A 264 -4.52 18.91 5.84
CA ALA A 264 -5.71 18.93 6.70
C ALA A 264 -6.92 19.69 6.08
N ASP A 265 -6.66 20.68 5.26
CA ASP A 265 -7.64 21.51 4.55
C ASP A 265 -7.97 21.02 3.12
N SER A 266 -7.34 19.96 2.65
CA SER A 266 -7.53 19.47 1.27
C SER A 266 -8.84 18.70 1.05
N GLY A 267 -9.41 18.15 2.12
CA GLY A 267 -10.64 17.35 2.06
C GLY A 267 -10.47 15.92 1.51
N ILE A 268 -9.25 15.51 1.08
CA ILE A 268 -9.00 14.16 0.57
C ILE A 268 -8.21 13.30 1.57
N PRO A 269 -8.42 11.98 1.60
CA PRO A 269 -7.72 11.09 2.50
C PRO A 269 -6.23 10.96 2.16
N VAL A 270 -5.43 10.78 3.22
CA VAL A 270 -3.99 10.47 3.15
C VAL A 270 -3.77 9.04 3.63
N LEU A 271 -3.18 8.19 2.78
CA LEU A 271 -2.91 6.79 3.10
C LEU A 271 -1.44 6.59 3.43
N GLY A 272 -1.18 5.85 4.53
CA GLY A 272 0.18 5.54 4.97
C GLY A 272 0.70 4.23 4.35
N ASN A 273 1.99 4.22 3.95
CA ASN A 273 2.64 3.02 3.43
C ASN A 273 4.09 2.92 3.93
N GLY A 274 4.50 1.72 4.30
CA GLY A 274 5.88 1.36 4.67
C GLY A 274 5.96 0.60 5.98
N ASP A 275 6.62 -0.58 5.92
CA ASP A 275 6.89 -1.47 7.07
C ASP A 275 5.65 -1.91 7.85
N ILE A 276 4.58 -2.22 7.14
CA ILE A 276 3.42 -2.92 7.66
C ILE A 276 3.62 -4.41 7.37
N PHE A 277 3.94 -5.20 8.39
CA PHE A 277 4.20 -6.63 8.30
C PHE A 277 3.21 -7.45 9.12
N ALA A 278 2.56 -6.86 10.12
CA ALA A 278 1.50 -7.43 10.93
C ALA A 278 0.26 -6.50 10.93
N ALA A 279 -0.88 -7.03 11.34
CA ALA A 279 -2.09 -6.23 11.48
C ALA A 279 -1.94 -5.11 12.53
N SER A 280 -1.20 -5.37 13.60
CA SER A 280 -0.84 -4.37 14.62
C SER A 280 -0.04 -3.18 14.07
N ASP A 281 0.80 -3.40 13.04
CA ASP A 281 1.56 -2.30 12.43
C ASP A 281 0.62 -1.31 11.71
N ALA A 282 -0.47 -1.81 11.11
CA ALA A 282 -1.46 -0.95 10.46
C ALA A 282 -2.19 -0.06 11.47
N ALA A 283 -2.64 -0.64 12.58
CA ALA A 283 -3.25 0.12 13.67
C ALA A 283 -2.27 1.15 14.25
N ALA A 284 -1.04 0.73 14.53
CA ALA A 284 0.01 1.61 15.04
C ALA A 284 0.35 2.76 14.08
N MET A 285 0.38 2.51 12.77
CA MET A 285 0.60 3.56 11.77
C MET A 285 -0.54 4.59 11.80
N MET A 286 -1.79 4.14 11.79
CA MET A 286 -2.95 5.04 11.83
C MET A 286 -2.97 5.86 13.13
N ASP A 287 -2.73 5.23 14.28
CA ASP A 287 -2.66 5.91 15.58
C ASP A 287 -1.53 6.96 15.65
N GLN A 288 -0.35 6.63 15.17
CA GLN A 288 0.82 7.51 15.27
C GLN A 288 0.82 8.65 14.26
N THR A 289 0.16 8.45 13.10
CA THR A 289 0.25 9.40 12.00
C THR A 289 -1.05 10.13 11.70
N GLY A 290 -2.17 9.65 12.21
CA GLY A 290 -3.50 10.15 11.89
C GLY A 290 -3.92 9.93 10.43
N CYS A 291 -3.23 9.06 9.67
CA CYS A 291 -3.62 8.75 8.30
C CYS A 291 -4.97 8.01 8.25
N ASP A 292 -5.70 8.17 7.14
CA ASP A 292 -7.08 7.70 7.00
C ASP A 292 -7.17 6.22 6.62
N GLY A 293 -6.04 5.62 6.21
CA GLY A 293 -5.95 4.21 5.85
C GLY A 293 -4.52 3.82 5.53
N VAL A 294 -4.31 2.55 5.22
CA VAL A 294 -2.98 1.97 5.01
C VAL A 294 -2.86 1.29 3.65
N VAL A 295 -1.65 1.38 3.07
CA VAL A 295 -1.28 0.69 1.85
C VAL A 295 -0.23 -0.37 2.16
N VAL A 296 -0.52 -1.64 1.91
CA VAL A 296 0.30 -2.77 2.31
C VAL A 296 0.99 -3.40 1.11
N GLY A 297 2.32 -3.43 1.14
CA GLY A 297 3.15 -4.03 0.08
C GLY A 297 3.83 -5.31 0.56
N ARG A 298 5.11 -5.26 0.85
CA ARG A 298 5.95 -6.43 1.15
C ARG A 298 5.44 -7.32 2.30
N GLY A 299 4.64 -6.80 3.22
CA GLY A 299 4.07 -7.59 4.32
C GLY A 299 3.21 -8.75 3.86
N CYS A 300 2.50 -8.61 2.72
CA CYS A 300 1.64 -9.66 2.19
C CYS A 300 2.38 -10.71 1.33
N LEU A 301 3.69 -10.56 1.06
CA LEU A 301 4.45 -11.52 0.28
C LEU A 301 4.48 -12.90 0.96
N GLY A 302 3.88 -13.91 0.32
CA GLY A 302 3.67 -15.24 0.89
C GLY A 302 2.67 -15.28 2.05
N ARG A 303 1.89 -14.22 2.23
CA ARG A 303 0.85 -14.09 3.26
C ARG A 303 -0.42 -13.43 2.68
N PRO A 304 -1.09 -14.04 1.70
CA PRO A 304 -2.31 -13.45 1.13
C PRO A 304 -3.43 -13.29 2.18
N TRP A 305 -3.42 -14.10 3.25
CA TRP A 305 -4.34 -14.00 4.39
C TRP A 305 -4.13 -12.77 5.28
N LEU A 306 -3.01 -12.03 5.13
CA LEU A 306 -2.75 -10.81 5.90
C LEU A 306 -3.87 -9.77 5.74
N PHE A 307 -4.56 -9.74 4.59
CA PHE A 307 -5.67 -8.81 4.37
C PHE A 307 -6.86 -9.09 5.27
N ALA A 308 -7.14 -10.36 5.58
CA ALA A 308 -8.14 -10.73 6.57
C ALA A 308 -7.74 -10.28 7.99
N GLU A 309 -6.47 -10.43 8.35
CA GLU A 309 -5.94 -9.96 9.64
C GLU A 309 -6.04 -8.42 9.77
N LEU A 310 -5.65 -7.69 8.72
CA LEU A 310 -5.71 -6.23 8.65
C LEU A 310 -7.17 -5.75 8.75
N ALA A 311 -8.07 -6.36 7.97
CA ALA A 311 -9.48 -6.03 8.01
C ALA A 311 -10.09 -6.29 9.40
N ALA A 312 -9.77 -7.44 10.02
CA ALA A 312 -10.22 -7.76 11.37
C ALA A 312 -9.72 -6.73 12.39
N GLN A 313 -8.43 -6.44 12.40
CA GLN A 313 -7.80 -5.48 13.31
C GLN A 313 -8.44 -4.09 13.21
N LEU A 314 -8.57 -3.58 11.98
CA LEU A 314 -9.05 -2.21 11.77
C LEU A 314 -10.57 -2.06 11.90
N THR A 315 -11.33 -3.15 11.79
CA THR A 315 -12.77 -3.15 12.03
C THR A 315 -13.19 -3.63 13.43
N GLY A 316 -12.22 -3.86 14.33
CA GLY A 316 -12.46 -4.28 15.71
C GLY A 316 -13.00 -5.71 15.85
N ARG A 317 -12.77 -6.56 14.83
CA ARG A 317 -13.16 -7.99 14.86
C ARG A 317 -12.00 -8.84 15.40
N PRO A 318 -12.28 -10.02 15.97
CA PRO A 318 -11.23 -10.96 16.37
C PRO A 318 -10.31 -11.33 15.21
N LEU A 319 -9.01 -11.37 15.46
CA LEU A 319 -8.04 -11.79 14.45
C LEU A 319 -8.27 -13.26 14.06
N PRO A 320 -8.25 -13.59 12.76
CA PRO A 320 -8.25 -14.98 12.32
C PRO A 320 -7.03 -15.73 12.88
N PRO A 321 -7.15 -17.04 13.14
CA PRO A 321 -6.00 -17.85 13.53
C PRO A 321 -4.94 -17.87 12.42
N GLN A 322 -3.66 -17.97 12.82
CA GLN A 322 -2.56 -18.15 11.86
C GLN A 322 -2.72 -19.48 11.13
N PRO A 323 -2.47 -19.51 9.81
CA PRO A 323 -2.61 -20.76 9.05
C PRO A 323 -1.50 -21.75 9.42
N THR A 324 -1.88 -23.01 9.50
CA THR A 324 -0.96 -24.14 9.61
C THR A 324 -0.19 -24.34 8.30
N LEU A 325 0.91 -25.09 8.36
CA LEU A 325 1.67 -25.49 7.14
C LEU A 325 0.77 -26.20 6.13
N GLY A 326 -0.14 -27.06 6.58
CA GLY A 326 -1.11 -27.73 5.72
C GLY A 326 -2.05 -26.75 5.00
N GLU A 327 -2.50 -25.69 5.67
CA GLU A 327 -3.28 -24.62 5.03
C GLU A 327 -2.44 -23.82 4.04
N VAL A 328 -1.19 -23.52 4.39
CA VAL A 328 -0.28 -22.80 3.49
C VAL A 328 0.04 -23.61 2.24
N THR A 329 0.19 -24.95 2.32
CA THR A 329 0.36 -25.79 1.11
C THR A 329 -0.84 -25.69 0.17
N ARG A 330 -2.08 -25.67 0.69
CA ARG A 330 -3.29 -25.47 -0.12
C ARG A 330 -3.31 -24.06 -0.77
N ILE A 331 -2.88 -23.05 -0.03
CA ILE A 331 -2.76 -21.67 -0.56
C ILE A 331 -1.70 -21.60 -1.68
N ILE A 332 -0.57 -22.28 -1.53
CA ILE A 332 0.47 -22.37 -2.58
C ILE A 332 -0.09 -23.06 -3.83
N GLN A 333 -0.78 -24.18 -3.65
CA GLN A 333 -1.43 -24.92 -4.75
C GLN A 333 -2.44 -24.02 -5.47
N ARG A 334 -3.31 -23.34 -4.72
CA ARG A 334 -4.30 -22.40 -5.29
C ARG A 334 -3.65 -21.26 -6.05
N HIS A 335 -2.56 -20.68 -5.53
CA HIS A 335 -1.81 -19.64 -6.24
C HIS A 335 -1.25 -20.14 -7.57
N ALA A 336 -0.69 -21.37 -7.59
CA ALA A 336 -0.19 -21.98 -8.81
C ALA A 336 -1.29 -22.20 -9.87
N GLU A 337 -2.47 -22.66 -9.44
CA GLU A 337 -3.63 -22.83 -10.31
C GLU A 337 -4.07 -21.51 -10.94
N LEU A 338 -4.17 -20.45 -10.13
CA LEU A 338 -4.51 -19.10 -10.61
C LEU A 338 -3.45 -18.55 -11.57
N LEU A 339 -2.17 -18.74 -11.28
CA LEU A 339 -1.07 -18.35 -12.17
C LEU A 339 -1.09 -19.15 -13.48
N ALA A 340 -1.35 -20.47 -13.40
CA ALA A 340 -1.46 -21.33 -14.57
C ALA A 340 -2.65 -20.95 -15.46
N ALA A 341 -3.78 -20.60 -14.86
CA ALA A 341 -4.95 -20.11 -15.59
C ALA A 341 -4.67 -18.79 -16.31
N HIS A 342 -3.86 -17.91 -15.72
CA HIS A 342 -3.52 -16.60 -16.29
C HIS A 342 -2.40 -16.67 -17.35
N HIS A 343 -1.34 -17.44 -17.10
CA HIS A 343 -0.12 -17.45 -17.92
C HIS A 343 0.11 -18.74 -18.71
N GLY A 344 -0.72 -19.77 -18.52
CA GLY A 344 -0.42 -21.16 -18.92
C GLY A 344 0.42 -21.88 -17.84
N GLU A 345 0.32 -23.20 -17.78
CA GLU A 345 0.84 -24.00 -16.67
C GLU A 345 2.35 -23.84 -16.45
N GLU A 346 3.16 -24.00 -17.50
CA GLU A 346 4.62 -23.92 -17.37
C GLU A 346 5.06 -22.52 -16.89
N HIS A 347 4.52 -21.46 -17.49
CA HIS A 347 4.87 -20.09 -17.11
C HIS A 347 4.34 -19.78 -15.70
N GLY A 348 3.10 -20.14 -15.38
CA GLY A 348 2.51 -19.95 -14.07
C GLY A 348 3.30 -20.61 -12.95
N CYS A 349 3.73 -21.87 -13.15
CA CYS A 349 4.61 -22.55 -12.21
C CYS A 349 5.97 -21.87 -12.07
N ARG A 350 6.55 -21.34 -13.15
CA ARG A 350 7.81 -20.55 -13.08
C ARG A 350 7.63 -19.26 -12.30
N GLU A 351 6.51 -18.55 -12.50
CA GLU A 351 6.16 -17.36 -11.74
C GLU A 351 5.96 -17.65 -10.24
N LEU A 352 5.38 -18.82 -9.88
CA LEU A 352 5.23 -19.23 -8.49
C LEU A 352 6.55 -19.34 -7.75
N ARG A 353 7.65 -19.77 -8.41
CA ARG A 353 8.95 -20.06 -7.77
C ARG A 353 9.47 -18.89 -6.93
N LYS A 354 9.25 -17.66 -7.35
CA LYS A 354 9.67 -16.46 -6.58
C LYS A 354 8.89 -16.27 -5.28
N HIS A 355 7.67 -16.82 -5.18
CA HIS A 355 6.81 -16.72 -4.01
C HIS A 355 7.07 -17.79 -2.95
N VAL A 356 7.63 -18.94 -3.34
CA VAL A 356 7.82 -20.10 -2.48
C VAL A 356 8.60 -19.76 -1.19
N SER A 357 9.72 -19.04 -1.33
CA SER A 357 10.53 -18.65 -0.18
C SER A 357 9.79 -17.77 0.82
N TRP A 358 8.84 -16.98 0.33
CA TRP A 358 8.00 -16.11 1.16
C TRP A 358 6.91 -16.90 1.89
N TYR A 359 6.25 -17.84 1.20
CA TYR A 359 5.24 -18.72 1.81
C TYR A 359 5.81 -19.58 2.94
N LEU A 360 6.97 -20.15 2.73
CA LEU A 360 7.56 -21.11 3.66
C LEU A 360 8.47 -20.48 4.74
N ARG A 361 8.46 -19.15 4.85
CA ARG A 361 9.22 -18.47 5.90
C ARG A 361 8.65 -18.83 7.27
N GLY A 362 9.55 -19.21 8.20
CA GLY A 362 9.19 -19.59 9.57
C GLY A 362 8.68 -21.04 9.71
N PHE A 363 8.36 -21.74 8.62
CA PHE A 363 7.94 -23.14 8.70
C PHE A 363 9.11 -24.11 8.74
N PRO A 364 9.00 -25.19 9.53
CA PRO A 364 10.04 -26.23 9.65
C PRO A 364 10.07 -27.17 8.46
N VAL A 365 10.29 -26.63 7.26
CA VAL A 365 10.41 -27.40 6.03
C VAL A 365 11.87 -27.58 5.66
N GLY A 366 12.27 -28.80 5.24
CA GLY A 366 13.64 -29.13 4.87
C GLY A 366 14.14 -28.37 3.62
N GLY A 367 15.46 -28.38 3.43
CA GLY A 367 16.09 -27.76 2.26
C GLY A 367 15.71 -28.44 0.94
N ASP A 368 15.39 -29.73 0.97
CA ASP A 368 14.99 -30.51 -0.21
C ASP A 368 13.67 -29.99 -0.78
N MET A 369 12.64 -29.88 0.05
CA MET A 369 11.35 -29.30 -0.38
C MET A 369 11.52 -27.91 -1.00
N ARG A 370 12.29 -27.04 -0.37
CA ARG A 370 12.54 -25.66 -0.90
C ARG A 370 13.24 -25.70 -2.25
N ARG A 371 14.17 -26.64 -2.45
CA ARG A 371 14.92 -26.82 -3.69
C ARG A 371 14.04 -27.36 -4.81
N ASP A 372 13.16 -28.33 -4.51
CA ASP A 372 12.25 -28.92 -5.47
C ASP A 372 11.17 -27.91 -5.90
N LEU A 373 10.59 -27.17 -4.95
CA LEU A 373 9.65 -26.08 -5.25
C LEU A 373 10.27 -24.97 -6.11
N ALA A 374 11.57 -24.70 -5.97
CA ALA A 374 12.28 -23.72 -6.81
C ALA A 374 12.45 -24.19 -8.28
N ARG A 375 12.11 -25.45 -8.60
CA ARG A 375 12.22 -26.05 -9.94
C ARG A 375 10.88 -26.49 -10.52
N VAL A 376 9.79 -26.35 -9.77
CA VAL A 376 8.45 -26.79 -10.19
C VAL A 376 8.07 -26.20 -11.55
N SER A 377 7.51 -27.02 -12.44
CA SER A 377 7.09 -26.62 -13.79
C SER A 377 5.70 -27.11 -14.18
N THR A 378 5.09 -28.00 -13.36
CA THR A 378 3.74 -28.50 -13.55
C THR A 378 2.96 -28.50 -12.23
N LEU A 379 1.64 -28.41 -12.31
CA LEU A 379 0.76 -28.46 -11.13
C LEU A 379 0.80 -29.85 -10.46
N THR A 380 0.91 -30.91 -11.25
CA THR A 380 1.05 -32.28 -10.72
C THR A 380 2.31 -32.41 -9.89
N HIS A 381 3.47 -31.98 -10.44
CA HIS A 381 4.74 -32.03 -9.70
C HIS A 381 4.68 -31.16 -8.43
N LEU A 382 4.01 -29.99 -8.48
CA LEU A 382 3.78 -29.18 -7.29
C LEU A 382 2.98 -29.93 -6.23
N ALA A 383 1.88 -30.58 -6.63
CA ALA A 383 1.02 -31.35 -5.72
C ALA A 383 1.80 -32.48 -5.05
N ASP A 384 2.64 -33.23 -5.81
CA ASP A 384 3.48 -34.30 -5.27
C ASP A 384 4.46 -33.80 -4.20
N ILE A 385 5.10 -32.62 -4.42
CA ILE A 385 6.02 -32.02 -3.45
C ILE A 385 5.28 -31.56 -2.18
N LEU A 386 4.06 -31.04 -2.31
CA LEU A 386 3.28 -30.50 -1.19
C LEU A 386 2.53 -31.59 -0.39
N ALA A 387 2.20 -32.72 -1.00
CA ALA A 387 1.40 -33.79 -0.40
C ALA A 387 1.88 -34.25 1.00
N PRO A 388 3.19 -34.44 1.27
CA PRO A 388 3.67 -34.85 2.59
C PRO A 388 3.36 -33.84 3.73
N PHE A 389 2.98 -32.62 3.39
CA PHE A 389 2.74 -31.53 4.34
C PHE A 389 1.28 -31.08 4.41
N SER A 390 0.39 -31.71 3.63
CA SER A 390 -1.02 -31.30 3.46
C SER A 390 -1.83 -31.26 4.75
N ASP A 391 -1.50 -32.11 5.72
CA ASP A 391 -2.16 -32.20 7.03
C ASP A 391 -1.28 -31.73 8.19
N SER A 392 -0.15 -31.07 7.90
CA SER A 392 0.78 -30.61 8.92
C SER A 392 0.16 -29.52 9.81
N PRO A 393 0.08 -29.70 11.14
CA PRO A 393 -0.41 -28.70 12.07
C PRO A 393 0.64 -27.65 12.43
N ALA A 394 1.85 -27.71 11.88
CA ALA A 394 2.95 -26.81 12.22
C ALA A 394 2.57 -25.36 11.91
N LEU A 395 2.86 -24.48 12.85
CA LEU A 395 2.75 -23.03 12.69
C LEU A 395 4.10 -22.44 12.31
N ALA A 396 4.08 -21.26 11.72
CA ALA A 396 5.31 -20.55 11.39
C ALA A 396 5.92 -19.90 12.65
N ASP A 397 7.20 -20.13 12.88
CA ASP A 397 7.99 -19.32 13.78
C ASP A 397 8.29 -17.97 13.10
N ASP A 398 8.20 -16.84 13.84
CA ASP A 398 8.44 -15.49 13.29
C ASP A 398 7.62 -15.20 12.00
N ALA A 399 6.29 -15.43 12.09
CA ALA A 399 5.38 -15.17 10.98
C ALA A 399 5.37 -13.69 10.56
N ASP A 400 5.60 -12.78 11.54
CA ASP A 400 5.47 -11.34 11.41
C ASP A 400 6.83 -10.69 11.20
N GLY A 401 7.44 -10.58 10.23
CA GLY A 401 8.75 -9.95 10.05
C GLY A 401 8.96 -9.42 8.64
N ALA A 402 9.98 -8.60 8.46
CA ALA A 402 10.31 -8.00 7.19
C ALA A 402 10.47 -9.05 6.10
N ARG A 403 9.72 -8.90 5.00
CA ARG A 403 9.68 -9.82 3.87
C ARG A 403 10.12 -9.13 2.59
N GLY A 404 10.46 -9.93 1.59
CA GLY A 404 10.88 -9.43 0.30
C GLY A 404 12.27 -8.77 0.33
N ARG A 405 12.54 -7.97 -0.69
CA ARG A 405 13.85 -7.32 -0.86
C ARG A 405 14.04 -6.22 0.19
N GLN A 406 15.11 -6.28 0.96
CA GLN A 406 15.52 -5.21 1.91
C GLN A 406 16.38 -4.15 1.19
N GLY A 407 17.31 -4.57 0.37
CA GLY A 407 18.17 -3.69 -0.41
C GLY A 407 19.15 -2.87 0.42
N SER A 408 20.03 -2.15 -0.27
CA SER A 408 20.89 -1.11 0.30
C SER A 408 20.51 0.24 -0.29
N PRO A 409 20.71 1.34 0.44
CA PRO A 409 20.51 2.68 -0.13
C PRO A 409 21.48 2.90 -1.29
N GLY A 410 21.15 3.82 -2.17
CA GLY A 410 21.99 4.12 -3.30
C GLY A 410 21.58 5.40 -4.02
N LYS A 411 22.52 5.97 -4.76
CA LYS A 411 22.27 7.17 -5.56
C LYS A 411 21.11 6.90 -6.55
N VAL A 412 20.18 7.83 -6.63
CA VAL A 412 19.12 7.79 -7.64
C VAL A 412 19.69 8.28 -8.96
N VAL A 413 19.45 7.51 -10.02
CA VAL A 413 19.87 7.91 -11.38
C VAL A 413 18.77 8.77 -11.96
N LEU A 414 19.11 10.01 -12.32
CA LEU A 414 18.19 11.02 -12.86
C LEU A 414 18.65 11.44 -14.28
N PRO A 415 17.78 12.07 -15.08
CA PRO A 415 18.20 12.77 -16.29
C PRO A 415 19.22 13.87 -15.96
N GLU A 416 20.05 14.24 -16.93
CA GLU A 416 20.97 15.39 -16.80
C GLU A 416 20.17 16.67 -16.56
N GLY A 417 20.63 17.54 -15.63
CA GLY A 417 19.95 18.78 -15.29
C GLY A 417 18.59 18.63 -14.59
N TRP A 418 18.19 17.42 -14.20
CA TRP A 418 16.85 17.19 -13.62
C TRP A 418 16.54 18.05 -12.40
N LEU A 419 17.53 18.34 -11.58
CA LEU A 419 17.39 19.09 -10.34
C LEU A 419 17.58 20.62 -10.50
N ASP A 420 17.82 21.12 -11.72
CA ASP A 420 18.15 22.54 -11.93
C ASP A 420 16.91 23.45 -11.80
N ASP A 421 15.77 23.03 -12.33
CA ASP A 421 14.51 23.78 -12.26
C ASP A 421 13.32 22.87 -11.85
N PRO A 422 12.76 23.03 -10.64
CA PRO A 422 11.61 22.26 -10.20
C PRO A 422 10.30 22.65 -10.90
N GLU A 423 10.23 23.79 -11.57
CA GLU A 423 9.04 24.26 -12.28
C GLU A 423 9.04 23.94 -13.79
N ASP A 424 10.10 23.30 -14.29
CA ASP A 424 10.18 22.85 -15.67
C ASP A 424 9.11 21.77 -15.92
N ASP A 425 8.28 21.98 -16.94
CA ASP A 425 7.19 21.07 -17.35
C ASP A 425 7.50 20.31 -18.65
N THR A 426 8.75 20.38 -19.12
CA THR A 426 9.21 19.65 -20.31
C THR A 426 9.12 18.15 -20.10
N VAL A 427 8.41 17.46 -21.00
CA VAL A 427 8.34 16.00 -20.98
C VAL A 427 9.70 15.42 -21.33
N PRO A 428 10.28 14.53 -20.51
CA PRO A 428 11.59 13.92 -20.80
C PRO A 428 11.55 13.08 -22.08
N GLU A 429 12.51 13.28 -22.97
CA GLU A 429 12.57 12.57 -24.25
C GLU A 429 12.65 11.05 -24.06
N GLY A 430 11.80 10.31 -24.76
CA GLY A 430 11.78 8.85 -24.74
C GLY A 430 11.43 8.19 -23.41
N ALA A 431 10.94 8.96 -22.43
CA ALA A 431 10.57 8.42 -21.11
C ALA A 431 9.32 7.53 -21.17
N ASP A 432 8.45 7.75 -22.14
CA ASP A 432 7.19 7.06 -22.40
C ASP A 432 7.33 5.73 -23.15
N ILE A 433 8.51 5.44 -23.75
CA ILE A 433 8.77 4.23 -24.58
C ILE A 433 8.95 2.95 -23.71
N MET A 434 8.71 2.99 -22.42
CA MET A 434 8.87 1.82 -21.58
C MET A 434 7.68 0.86 -21.75
N HIS A 435 7.98 -0.40 -22.10
CA HIS A 435 6.98 -1.46 -22.03
C HIS A 435 6.69 -1.82 -20.56
N SER A 436 5.42 -2.13 -20.27
CA SER A 436 4.96 -2.56 -18.95
C SER A 436 5.66 -3.83 -18.46
N GLY A 437 5.85 -3.97 -17.16
CA GLY A 437 6.49 -5.13 -16.55
C GLY A 437 8.01 -5.08 -16.71
N GLY A 438 8.67 -4.34 -15.83
CA GLY A 438 10.10 -4.05 -15.79
C GLY A 438 11.07 -5.20 -15.81
#